data_a5ddff24837d09b8c352ee7282c3956d
#
_entry.id   a5ddff24837d09b8c352ee7282c3956d
#
_cell.length_a   1.000
_cell.length_b   1.000
_cell.length_c   1.000
_cell.angle_alpha   90.00
_cell.angle_beta   90.00
_cell.angle_gamma   90.00
#
_symmetry.space_group_name_H-M   'P 1'
#
loop_
_entity.id
_entity.type
_entity.pdbx_description
1 polymer ?
#
loop_
_entity_poly.entity_id
_entity_poly.type
_entity_poly.pdbx_seq_one_letter_code
_entity_poly.pdbx_strand_id
1 'polypeptide(L)'
;MNKQINREESVHGEEWGKLHGGYFSDPAIALPFVEKARELLIESHADVVVDLGGGTGFLLSQLARQELCGGLALVNLDCSYVQLASACKAGIRCVRALVTDFRRSDVGPENKRFFFMMRSVLHYFGESGLLPVLLHIHSQAKEGEIFLHQTASFEDKGDAACLNALYRHMKTDKWYPSVSELESSMTTAGWRLTDMSAAPALLLTSEDLARRYALQKADVMRIRDVMAQEFGVQTNVFGVLPNGFWAKLHYRIYTCIAD
;
A
#
# COMPACT_ATOMS: atom_id res chain seq x y z
N MET A 1 0.02 -1.41 17.37
CA MET A 1 0.35 -0.37 16.38
C MET A 1 1.73 0.27 16.58
N ASN A 2 2.08 0.86 17.73
CA ASN A 2 3.40 1.50 17.94
C ASN A 2 4.63 0.59 17.72
N LYS A 3 4.58 -0.69 18.11
CA LYS A 3 5.70 -1.62 17.91
C LYS A 3 5.94 -1.96 16.42
N GLN A 4 4.87 -2.04 15.63
CA GLN A 4 4.97 -2.33 14.20
C GLN A 4 5.50 -1.11 13.45
N ILE A 5 5.00 0.10 13.76
CA ILE A 5 5.50 1.36 13.21
C ILE A 5 7.00 1.51 13.50
N ASN A 6 7.42 1.34 14.76
CA ASN A 6 8.83 1.44 15.14
C ASN A 6 9.70 0.39 14.44
N ARG A 7 9.18 -0.83 14.24
CA ARG A 7 9.87 -1.89 13.50
C ARG A 7 10.00 -1.54 12.02
N GLU A 8 8.91 -1.06 11.39
CA GLU A 8 8.94 -0.63 9.99
C GLU A 8 9.85 0.60 9.82
N GLU A 9 9.84 1.58 10.72
CA GLU A 9 10.76 2.72 10.69
C GLU A 9 12.23 2.30 10.81
N SER A 10 12.55 1.34 11.69
CA SER A 10 13.92 0.83 11.87
C SER A 10 14.44 0.05 10.68
N VAL A 11 13.54 -0.59 9.91
CA VAL A 11 13.87 -1.40 8.73
C VAL A 11 13.87 -0.55 7.45
N HIS A 12 13.03 0.49 7.41
CA HIS A 12 12.78 1.25 6.18
C HIS A 12 13.62 2.51 6.02
N GLY A 13 14.10 3.12 7.04
CA GLY A 13 14.97 4.30 7.03
C GLY A 13 15.33 4.85 5.63
N GLU A 14 16.60 5.10 5.38
CA GLU A 14 17.13 5.55 4.07
C GLU A 14 17.14 4.46 2.98
N GLU A 15 16.95 3.18 3.35
CA GLU A 15 17.04 2.03 2.44
C GLU A 15 15.71 1.71 1.71
N TRP A 16 14.60 2.40 2.04
CA TRP A 16 13.28 2.09 1.47
C TRP A 16 13.26 1.99 -0.06
N GLY A 17 13.91 2.93 -0.75
CA GLY A 17 13.96 2.95 -2.20
C GLY A 17 14.72 1.79 -2.85
N LYS A 18 15.51 1.04 -2.07
CA LYS A 18 16.32 -0.10 -2.55
C LYS A 18 15.69 -1.45 -2.21
N LEU A 19 14.70 -1.47 -1.32
CA LEU A 19 14.04 -2.70 -0.93
C LEU A 19 13.26 -3.29 -2.12
N HIS A 20 13.18 -4.59 -2.18
CA HIS A 20 12.45 -5.32 -3.22
C HIS A 20 12.86 -4.95 -4.65
N GLY A 21 14.18 -4.79 -4.87
CA GLY A 21 14.71 -4.43 -6.19
C GLY A 21 14.27 -3.06 -6.69
N GLY A 22 13.88 -2.15 -5.77
CA GLY A 22 13.42 -0.80 -6.13
C GLY A 22 11.96 -0.73 -6.57
N TYR A 23 11.17 -1.78 -6.41
CA TYR A 23 9.77 -1.84 -6.86
C TYR A 23 8.94 -0.58 -6.51
N PHE A 24 9.13 -0.02 -5.31
CA PHE A 24 8.35 1.13 -4.85
C PHE A 24 8.90 2.48 -5.31
N SER A 25 10.09 2.51 -5.91
CA SER A 25 10.75 3.71 -6.43
C SER A 25 10.95 3.70 -7.94
N ASP A 26 10.51 2.65 -8.64
CA ASP A 26 10.60 2.52 -10.09
C ASP A 26 9.41 3.22 -10.78
N PRO A 27 9.67 4.27 -11.61
CA PRO A 27 8.63 4.96 -12.35
C PRO A 27 7.84 4.05 -13.32
N ALA A 28 8.50 3.06 -13.94
CA ALA A 28 7.83 2.15 -14.87
C ALA A 28 6.82 1.25 -14.15
N ILE A 29 7.14 0.81 -12.93
CA ILE A 29 6.23 0.03 -12.09
C ILE A 29 5.08 0.90 -11.56
N ALA A 30 5.33 2.18 -11.28
CA ALA A 30 4.31 3.10 -10.81
C ALA A 30 3.40 3.63 -11.93
N LEU A 31 3.83 3.55 -13.19
CA LEU A 31 3.17 4.18 -14.32
C LEU A 31 1.66 3.88 -14.42
N PRO A 32 1.19 2.61 -14.33
CA PRO A 32 -0.25 2.33 -14.43
C PRO A 32 -1.08 3.05 -13.35
N PHE A 33 -0.55 3.15 -12.12
CA PHE A 33 -1.21 3.87 -11.02
C PHE A 33 -1.22 5.38 -11.26
N VAL A 34 -0.11 5.95 -11.72
CA VAL A 34 0.03 7.39 -11.99
C VAL A 34 -0.86 7.82 -13.16
N GLU A 35 -0.93 7.01 -14.23
CA GLU A 35 -1.82 7.26 -15.38
C GLU A 35 -3.29 7.21 -14.95
N LYS A 36 -3.69 6.21 -14.18
CA LYS A 36 -5.05 6.12 -13.65
C LYS A 36 -5.38 7.30 -12.73
N ALA A 37 -4.47 7.70 -11.86
CA ALA A 37 -4.65 8.89 -11.03
C ALA A 37 -4.83 10.16 -11.88
N ARG A 38 -4.03 10.31 -12.95
CA ARG A 38 -4.13 11.43 -13.87
C ARG A 38 -5.48 11.50 -14.58
N GLU A 39 -5.97 10.38 -15.11
CA GLU A 39 -7.28 10.31 -15.77
C GLU A 39 -8.39 10.74 -14.82
N LEU A 40 -8.42 10.19 -13.62
CA LEU A 40 -9.43 10.49 -12.62
C LEU A 40 -9.35 11.94 -12.09
N LEU A 41 -8.15 12.51 -12.00
CA LEU A 41 -7.97 13.92 -11.59
C LEU A 41 -8.55 14.90 -12.61
N ILE A 42 -8.49 14.59 -13.91
CA ILE A 42 -9.13 15.40 -14.96
C ILE A 42 -10.65 15.43 -14.76
N GLU A 43 -11.24 14.29 -14.41
CA GLU A 43 -12.69 14.13 -14.30
C GLU A 43 -13.25 14.62 -12.96
N SER A 44 -12.49 14.44 -11.87
CA SER A 44 -12.97 14.69 -10.50
C SER A 44 -13.00 16.16 -10.11
N HIS A 45 -12.31 17.04 -10.83
CA HIS A 45 -12.13 18.45 -10.46
C HIS A 45 -11.63 18.63 -9.00
N ALA A 46 -10.76 17.74 -8.55
CA ALA A 46 -10.19 17.81 -7.22
C ALA A 46 -9.29 19.04 -7.06
N ASP A 47 -9.31 19.64 -5.88
CA ASP A 47 -8.42 20.76 -5.51
C ASP A 47 -7.16 20.26 -4.78
N VAL A 48 -7.28 19.13 -4.08
CA VAL A 48 -6.25 18.59 -3.20
C VAL A 48 -6.07 17.10 -3.46
N VAL A 49 -4.85 16.67 -3.69
CA VAL A 49 -4.46 15.26 -3.75
C VAL A 49 -3.76 14.88 -2.44
N VAL A 50 -4.26 13.85 -1.77
CA VAL A 50 -3.70 13.36 -0.51
C VAL A 50 -3.17 11.95 -0.70
N ASP A 51 -1.86 11.77 -0.56
CA ASP A 51 -1.21 10.45 -0.58
C ASP A 51 -1.13 9.90 0.86
N LEU A 52 -2.00 8.92 1.16
CA LEU A 52 -2.16 8.31 2.48
C LEU A 52 -1.10 7.21 2.70
N GLY A 53 -0.13 7.46 3.57
CA GLY A 53 1.04 6.61 3.73
C GLY A 53 2.01 6.74 2.56
N GLY A 54 2.14 7.94 1.99
CA GLY A 54 2.89 8.19 0.77
C GLY A 54 4.42 8.18 0.93
N GLY A 55 4.92 7.93 2.14
CA GLY A 55 6.35 7.72 2.42
C GLY A 55 7.22 8.87 1.95
N THR A 56 8.14 8.58 1.03
CA THR A 56 9.08 9.58 0.46
C THR A 56 8.42 10.58 -0.49
N GLY A 57 7.10 10.50 -0.73
CA GLY A 57 6.39 11.34 -1.70
C GLY A 57 6.65 10.96 -3.15
N PHE A 58 7.11 9.74 -3.41
CA PHE A 58 7.47 9.28 -4.74
C PHE A 58 6.30 9.40 -5.73
N LEU A 59 5.10 8.94 -5.39
CA LEU A 59 3.94 9.01 -6.29
C LEU A 59 3.54 10.46 -6.58
N LEU A 60 3.49 11.32 -5.56
CA LEU A 60 3.21 12.74 -5.75
C LEU A 60 4.28 13.42 -6.63
N SER A 61 5.54 13.01 -6.50
CA SER A 61 6.60 13.50 -7.39
C SER A 61 6.40 13.05 -8.84
N GLN A 62 5.88 11.85 -9.09
CA GLN A 62 5.53 11.40 -10.44
C GLN A 62 4.33 12.20 -11.00
N LEU A 63 3.30 12.45 -10.18
CA LEU A 63 2.15 13.28 -10.57
C LEU A 63 2.55 14.74 -10.83
N ALA A 64 3.41 15.33 -10.01
CA ALA A 64 3.88 16.71 -10.17
C ALA A 64 4.62 16.97 -11.49
N ARG A 65 5.17 15.93 -12.10
CA ARG A 65 5.80 16.01 -13.43
C ARG A 65 4.79 16.04 -14.59
N GLN A 66 3.52 15.76 -14.30
CA GLN A 66 2.46 15.82 -15.29
C GLN A 66 1.94 17.27 -15.38
N GLU A 67 1.71 17.78 -16.59
CA GLU A 67 1.28 19.17 -16.82
C GLU A 67 -0.06 19.54 -16.13
N LEU A 68 -0.83 18.53 -15.72
CA LEU A 68 -2.13 18.68 -15.06
C LEU A 68 -2.07 19.18 -13.61
N CYS A 69 -0.89 19.14 -12.98
CA CYS A 69 -0.77 19.51 -11.57
C CYS A 69 -0.77 21.04 -11.32
N GLY A 70 -0.92 21.86 -12.36
CA GLY A 70 -1.07 23.31 -12.22
C GLY A 70 -2.33 23.65 -11.42
N GLY A 71 -2.15 24.07 -10.15
CA GLY A 71 -3.26 24.47 -9.26
C GLY A 71 -3.71 23.41 -8.26
N LEU A 72 -3.26 22.14 -8.35
CA LEU A 72 -3.53 21.11 -7.38
C LEU A 72 -2.61 21.24 -6.14
N ALA A 73 -3.18 21.17 -4.95
CA ALA A 73 -2.40 21.04 -3.72
C ALA A 73 -2.03 19.57 -3.53
N LEU A 74 -0.72 19.27 -3.48
CA LEU A 74 -0.21 17.92 -3.25
C LEU A 74 0.18 17.76 -1.78
N VAL A 75 -0.40 16.79 -1.09
CA VAL A 75 -0.21 16.54 0.33
C VAL A 75 0.25 15.11 0.56
N ASN A 76 1.40 14.95 1.18
CA ASN A 76 1.95 13.67 1.61
C ASN A 76 1.67 13.47 3.09
N LEU A 77 0.86 12.46 3.42
CA LEU A 77 0.57 12.08 4.79
C LEU A 77 1.29 10.76 5.11
N ASP A 78 2.15 10.78 6.11
CA ASP A 78 2.84 9.58 6.59
C ASP A 78 3.14 9.69 8.10
N CYS A 79 3.25 8.57 8.79
CA CYS A 79 3.61 8.54 10.20
C CYS A 79 5.13 8.64 10.43
N SER A 80 5.94 8.28 9.44
CA SER A 80 7.40 8.24 9.53
C SER A 80 8.02 9.61 9.24
N TYR A 81 8.70 10.17 10.23
CA TYR A 81 9.45 11.41 10.05
C TYR A 81 10.57 11.29 9.01
N VAL A 82 11.27 10.16 9.00
CA VAL A 82 12.38 9.90 8.08
C VAL A 82 11.90 9.88 6.62
N GLN A 83 10.77 9.25 6.38
CA GLN A 83 10.15 9.18 5.06
C GLN A 83 9.70 10.58 4.58
N LEU A 84 8.99 11.31 5.43
CA LEU A 84 8.49 12.65 5.12
C LEU A 84 9.60 13.65 4.83
N ALA A 85 10.76 13.52 5.47
CA ALA A 85 11.88 14.43 5.25
C ALA A 85 12.34 14.48 3.77
N SER A 86 12.22 13.36 3.04
CA SER A 86 12.52 13.29 1.61
C SER A 86 11.45 14.02 0.76
N ALA A 87 10.17 13.83 1.07
CA ALA A 87 9.06 14.49 0.38
C ALA A 87 9.08 16.01 0.59
N CYS A 88 9.32 16.47 1.81
CA CYS A 88 9.38 17.89 2.14
C CYS A 88 10.51 18.62 1.37
N LYS A 89 11.67 17.97 1.18
CA LYS A 89 12.77 18.52 0.37
C LYS A 89 12.38 18.71 -1.10
N ALA A 90 11.43 17.94 -1.61
CA ALA A 90 10.90 18.09 -2.96
C ALA A 90 9.80 19.16 -3.09
N GLY A 91 9.50 19.91 -2.03
CA GLY A 91 8.49 20.96 -2.03
C GLY A 91 7.04 20.46 -1.88
N ILE A 92 6.85 19.18 -1.57
CA ILE A 92 5.53 18.60 -1.29
C ILE A 92 5.12 18.96 0.14
N ARG A 93 3.85 19.38 0.34
CA ARG A 93 3.32 19.60 1.69
C ARG A 93 3.26 18.27 2.44
N CYS A 94 3.88 18.22 3.61
CA CYS A 94 3.94 17.02 4.44
C CYS A 94 3.07 17.17 5.69
N VAL A 95 2.34 16.11 6.01
CA VAL A 95 1.53 15.99 7.22
C VAL A 95 1.97 14.72 7.96
N ARG A 96 2.48 14.88 9.19
CA ARG A 96 2.83 13.75 10.02
C ARG A 96 1.62 13.27 10.80
N ALA A 97 0.99 12.20 10.33
CA ALA A 97 -0.15 11.58 10.99
C ALA A 97 -0.24 10.09 10.65
N LEU A 98 -0.95 9.33 11.46
CA LEU A 98 -1.40 7.99 11.11
C LEU A 98 -2.59 8.09 10.16
N VAL A 99 -2.68 7.16 9.20
CA VAL A 99 -3.85 7.04 8.31
C VAL A 99 -5.14 6.78 9.10
N THR A 100 -5.03 6.24 10.31
CA THR A 100 -6.17 5.98 11.22
C THR A 100 -6.62 7.17 12.03
N ASP A 101 -5.88 8.28 12.05
CA ASP A 101 -6.08 9.35 13.03
C ASP A 101 -6.15 10.75 12.41
N PHE A 102 -5.84 10.89 11.11
CA PHE A 102 -5.87 12.19 10.45
C PHE A 102 -7.29 12.74 10.33
N ARG A 103 -7.39 14.06 10.32
CA ARG A 103 -8.63 14.77 10.03
C ARG A 103 -8.54 15.44 8.66
N ARG A 104 -9.66 15.59 7.99
CA ARG A 104 -9.75 16.31 6.72
C ARG A 104 -9.08 17.69 6.79
N SER A 105 -9.29 18.42 7.89
CA SER A 105 -8.67 19.74 8.13
C SER A 105 -7.15 19.71 8.22
N ASP A 106 -6.54 18.59 8.54
CA ASP A 106 -5.07 18.44 8.61
C ASP A 106 -4.44 18.47 7.22
N VAL A 107 -5.17 17.98 6.22
CA VAL A 107 -4.68 17.82 4.84
C VAL A 107 -5.15 18.91 3.89
N GLY A 108 -6.19 19.69 4.23
CA GLY A 108 -6.63 20.82 3.41
C GLY A 108 -7.88 21.52 3.95
N PRO A 109 -8.30 22.63 3.31
CA PRO A 109 -9.51 23.34 3.69
C PRO A 109 -10.76 22.49 3.48
N GLU A 110 -11.71 22.54 4.42
CA GLU A 110 -12.94 21.76 4.42
C GLU A 110 -13.81 21.93 3.16
N ASN A 111 -13.79 23.12 2.56
CA ASN A 111 -14.59 23.44 1.38
C ASN A 111 -13.97 22.96 0.06
N LYS A 112 -12.76 22.42 0.08
CA LYS A 112 -12.07 21.89 -1.09
C LYS A 112 -12.48 20.45 -1.39
N ARG A 113 -12.39 20.07 -2.67
CA ARG A 113 -12.63 18.69 -3.14
C ARG A 113 -11.34 17.91 -3.09
N PHE A 114 -11.37 16.72 -2.47
CA PHE A 114 -10.19 15.88 -2.25
C PHE A 114 -10.19 14.69 -3.19
N PHE A 115 -8.98 14.27 -3.53
CA PHE A 115 -8.65 13.01 -4.17
C PHE A 115 -7.69 12.28 -3.25
N PHE A 116 -8.14 11.18 -2.68
CA PHE A 116 -7.30 10.34 -1.83
C PHE A 116 -6.62 9.28 -2.68
N MET A 117 -5.33 9.08 -2.46
CA MET A 117 -4.58 7.98 -3.06
C MET A 117 -3.79 7.23 -1.99
N MET A 118 -3.52 5.94 -2.25
CA MET A 118 -2.76 5.08 -1.34
C MET A 118 -2.09 3.96 -2.12
N ARG A 119 -0.82 3.65 -1.83
CA ARG A 119 -0.12 2.55 -2.48
C ARG A 119 0.54 1.64 -1.46
N SER A 120 0.08 0.38 -1.39
CA SER A 120 0.71 -0.68 -0.58
C SER A 120 0.76 -0.37 0.93
N VAL A 121 -0.35 0.09 1.50
CA VAL A 121 -0.46 0.46 2.92
C VAL A 121 -1.48 -0.39 3.67
N LEU A 122 -2.61 -0.78 3.05
CA LEU A 122 -3.73 -1.45 3.76
C LEU A 122 -3.31 -2.73 4.51
N HIS A 123 -2.34 -3.46 3.99
CA HIS A 123 -1.87 -4.70 4.61
C HIS A 123 -1.20 -4.51 6.00
N TYR A 124 -0.80 -3.27 6.35
CA TYR A 124 -0.21 -2.98 7.67
C TYR A 124 -1.22 -2.96 8.81
N PHE A 125 -2.51 -2.83 8.50
CA PHE A 125 -3.56 -2.78 9.52
C PHE A 125 -4.01 -4.16 10.00
N GLY A 126 -3.54 -5.23 9.35
CA GLY A 126 -3.97 -6.60 9.65
C GLY A 126 -5.43 -6.86 9.25
N GLU A 127 -5.90 -8.08 9.46
CA GLU A 127 -7.28 -8.49 9.14
C GLU A 127 -8.30 -7.65 9.89
N SER A 128 -8.16 -7.54 11.21
CA SER A 128 -9.10 -6.81 12.06
C SER A 128 -9.08 -5.29 11.90
N GLY A 129 -8.00 -4.73 11.35
CA GLY A 129 -7.83 -3.29 11.17
C GLY A 129 -8.23 -2.79 9.78
N LEU A 130 -8.50 -3.68 8.82
CA LEU A 130 -8.85 -3.29 7.44
C LEU A 130 -10.14 -2.47 7.39
N LEU A 131 -11.25 -3.00 7.90
CA LEU A 131 -12.54 -2.29 7.90
C LEU A 131 -12.49 -0.99 8.70
N PRO A 132 -11.94 -0.93 9.93
CA PRO A 132 -11.78 0.32 10.67
C PRO A 132 -11.03 1.41 9.92
N VAL A 133 -9.92 1.09 9.23
CA VAL A 133 -9.17 2.11 8.48
C VAL A 133 -9.95 2.59 7.26
N LEU A 134 -10.66 1.71 6.56
CA LEU A 134 -11.49 2.09 5.41
C LEU A 134 -12.65 2.99 5.82
N LEU A 135 -13.31 2.69 6.96
CA LEU A 135 -14.33 3.54 7.57
C LEU A 135 -13.76 4.90 7.97
N HIS A 136 -12.56 4.93 8.55
CA HIS A 136 -11.92 6.18 8.92
C HIS A 136 -11.63 7.06 7.69
N ILE A 137 -11.02 6.49 6.64
CA ILE A 137 -10.73 7.25 5.41
C ILE A 137 -12.04 7.76 4.79
N HIS A 138 -13.09 6.94 4.75
CA HIS A 138 -14.41 7.34 4.25
C HIS A 138 -14.99 8.50 5.06
N SER A 139 -14.88 8.48 6.38
CA SER A 139 -15.36 9.58 7.24
C SER A 139 -14.66 10.91 7.00
N GLN A 140 -13.50 10.92 6.34
CA GLN A 140 -12.78 12.13 5.92
C GLN A 140 -13.12 12.54 4.47
N ALA A 141 -13.81 11.69 3.72
CA ALA A 141 -14.25 11.96 2.37
C ALA A 141 -15.64 12.63 2.36
N LYS A 142 -15.97 13.29 1.26
CA LYS A 142 -17.30 13.79 0.93
C LYS A 142 -17.86 12.98 -0.23
N GLU A 143 -19.18 12.95 -0.35
CA GLU A 143 -19.87 12.29 -1.45
C GLU A 143 -19.26 12.66 -2.81
N GLY A 144 -19.01 11.65 -3.62
CA GLY A 144 -18.40 11.75 -4.94
C GLY A 144 -16.87 11.97 -4.95
N GLU A 145 -16.21 12.08 -3.79
CA GLU A 145 -14.73 12.09 -3.74
C GLU A 145 -14.14 10.71 -4.01
N ILE A 146 -12.97 10.69 -4.61
CA ILE A 146 -12.33 9.46 -5.10
C ILE A 146 -11.28 8.98 -4.10
N PHE A 147 -11.26 7.65 -3.87
CA PHE A 147 -10.17 6.94 -3.26
C PHE A 147 -9.57 5.95 -4.26
N LEU A 148 -8.40 6.27 -4.79
CA LEU A 148 -7.60 5.41 -5.66
C LEU A 148 -6.55 4.68 -4.84
N HIS A 149 -6.58 3.36 -4.80
CA HIS A 149 -5.54 2.64 -4.07
C HIS A 149 -4.99 1.43 -4.81
N GLN A 150 -3.69 1.16 -4.61
CA GLN A 150 -3.03 -0.05 -5.08
C GLN A 150 -2.77 -0.97 -3.89
N THR A 151 -3.40 -2.14 -3.89
CA THR A 151 -3.36 -3.11 -2.79
C THR A 151 -3.07 -4.51 -3.33
N ALA A 152 -2.22 -5.25 -2.63
CA ALA A 152 -2.03 -6.66 -2.91
C ALA A 152 -3.27 -7.44 -2.45
N SER A 153 -3.89 -8.17 -3.38
CA SER A 153 -5.11 -8.94 -3.16
C SER A 153 -5.19 -10.12 -4.14
N PHE A 154 -5.90 -11.15 -3.79
CA PHE A 154 -5.86 -12.43 -4.49
C PHE A 154 -7.26 -12.87 -4.92
N GLU A 155 -7.41 -13.32 -6.17
CA GLU A 155 -8.66 -13.93 -6.64
C GLU A 155 -8.96 -15.22 -5.89
N ASP A 156 -7.94 -16.06 -5.75
CA ASP A 156 -8.04 -17.33 -5.04
C ASP A 156 -7.79 -17.12 -3.54
N LYS A 157 -8.74 -17.59 -2.71
CA LYS A 157 -8.62 -17.53 -1.25
C LYS A 157 -7.48 -18.40 -0.72
N GLY A 158 -7.11 -19.46 -1.41
CA GLY A 158 -5.97 -20.32 -1.07
C GLY A 158 -4.65 -19.58 -1.26
N ASP A 159 -4.52 -18.76 -2.32
CA ASP A 159 -3.35 -17.90 -2.53
C ASP A 159 -3.25 -16.83 -1.43
N ALA A 160 -4.36 -16.21 -1.05
CA ALA A 160 -4.40 -15.28 0.09
C ALA A 160 -4.00 -15.97 1.40
N ALA A 161 -4.55 -17.16 1.67
CA ALA A 161 -4.23 -17.94 2.86
C ALA A 161 -2.74 -18.33 2.89
N CYS A 162 -2.17 -18.73 1.76
CA CYS A 162 -0.75 -19.05 1.61
C CYS A 162 0.13 -17.86 1.98
N LEU A 163 -0.12 -16.68 1.41
CA LEU A 163 0.66 -15.48 1.73
C LEU A 163 0.49 -15.05 3.19
N ASN A 164 -0.73 -15.08 3.71
CA ASN A 164 -1.00 -14.74 5.11
C ASN A 164 -0.29 -15.70 6.08
N ALA A 165 -0.23 -17.01 5.77
CA ALA A 165 0.56 -17.98 6.52
C ALA A 165 2.05 -17.65 6.47
N LEU A 166 2.60 -17.34 5.30
CA LEU A 166 4.00 -16.95 5.14
C LEU A 166 4.35 -15.74 6.05
N TYR A 167 3.55 -14.69 6.04
CA TYR A 167 3.79 -13.49 6.84
C TYR A 167 3.63 -13.77 8.35
N ARG A 168 2.71 -14.63 8.74
CA ARG A 168 2.55 -15.11 10.12
C ARG A 168 3.78 -15.90 10.60
N HIS A 169 4.34 -16.79 9.75
CA HIS A 169 5.58 -17.50 10.05
C HIS A 169 6.81 -16.58 10.20
N MET A 170 6.78 -15.41 9.55
CA MET A 170 7.75 -14.34 9.75
C MET A 170 7.45 -13.45 10.97
N LYS A 171 6.39 -13.76 11.74
CA LYS A 171 5.95 -13.02 12.95
C LYS A 171 5.62 -11.57 12.65
N THR A 172 4.89 -11.33 11.57
CA THR A 172 4.36 -10.01 11.22
C THR A 172 2.83 -10.02 11.34
N ASP A 173 2.24 -8.84 11.56
CA ASP A 173 0.79 -8.66 11.60
C ASP A 173 0.21 -8.28 10.22
N LYS A 174 1.04 -8.34 9.17
CA LYS A 174 0.57 -8.03 7.80
C LYS A 174 -0.45 -9.06 7.35
N TRP A 175 -1.49 -8.55 6.71
CA TRP A 175 -2.54 -9.38 6.15
C TRP A 175 -2.94 -8.90 4.77
N TYR A 176 -3.17 -9.84 3.87
CA TYR A 176 -3.52 -9.60 2.49
C TYR A 176 -4.89 -10.22 2.20
N PRO A 177 -5.89 -9.43 1.81
CA PRO A 177 -7.23 -9.93 1.53
C PRO A 177 -7.30 -10.71 0.21
N SER A 178 -8.31 -11.55 0.08
CA SER A 178 -8.84 -11.88 -1.23
C SER A 178 -9.53 -10.66 -1.84
N VAL A 179 -9.73 -10.65 -3.16
CA VAL A 179 -10.46 -9.58 -3.87
C VAL A 179 -11.85 -9.41 -3.26
N SER A 180 -12.58 -10.52 -3.07
CA SER A 180 -13.95 -10.47 -2.52
C SER A 180 -14.02 -9.94 -1.08
N GLU A 181 -13.03 -10.22 -0.24
CA GLU A 181 -12.96 -9.68 1.13
C GLU A 181 -12.68 -8.18 1.13
N LEU A 182 -11.80 -7.72 0.24
CA LEU A 182 -11.51 -6.30 0.10
C LEU A 182 -12.72 -5.53 -0.44
N GLU A 183 -13.37 -6.03 -1.49
CA GLU A 183 -14.60 -5.43 -2.06
C GLU A 183 -15.71 -5.34 -1.02
N SER A 184 -15.94 -6.42 -0.25
CA SER A 184 -16.93 -6.43 0.83
C SER A 184 -16.61 -5.39 1.90
N SER A 185 -15.34 -5.27 2.28
CA SER A 185 -14.88 -4.29 3.28
C SER A 185 -15.02 -2.86 2.76
N MET A 186 -14.70 -2.61 1.48
CA MET A 186 -14.90 -1.30 0.83
C MET A 186 -16.37 -0.90 0.83
N THR A 187 -17.25 -1.80 0.38
CA THR A 187 -18.70 -1.56 0.35
C THR A 187 -19.26 -1.29 1.75
N THR A 188 -18.86 -2.10 2.74
CA THR A 188 -19.28 -1.92 4.14
C THR A 188 -18.81 -0.57 4.71
N ALA A 189 -17.67 -0.07 4.25
CA ALA A 189 -17.13 1.22 4.67
C ALA A 189 -17.75 2.43 3.93
N GLY A 190 -18.69 2.22 2.99
CA GLY A 190 -19.34 3.29 2.23
C GLY A 190 -18.65 3.66 0.92
N TRP A 191 -17.67 2.85 0.50
CA TRP A 191 -16.99 3.03 -0.77
C TRP A 191 -17.66 2.23 -1.88
N ARG A 192 -18.05 2.87 -2.97
CA ARG A 192 -18.53 2.19 -4.17
C ARG A 192 -17.34 1.95 -5.12
N LEU A 193 -17.00 0.68 -5.33
CA LEU A 193 -16.00 0.28 -6.31
C LEU A 193 -16.51 0.55 -7.73
N THR A 194 -15.77 1.31 -8.52
CA THR A 194 -16.14 1.65 -9.91
C THR A 194 -15.24 1.02 -10.95
N ASP A 195 -13.98 0.72 -10.59
CA ASP A 195 -13.03 0.08 -11.48
C ASP A 195 -11.97 -0.69 -10.69
N MET A 196 -11.48 -1.77 -11.29
CA MET A 196 -10.36 -2.56 -10.78
C MET A 196 -9.50 -3.02 -11.94
N SER A 197 -8.20 -2.76 -11.87
CA SER A 197 -7.24 -3.18 -12.88
C SER A 197 -6.01 -3.84 -12.25
N ALA A 198 -5.32 -4.68 -13.03
CA ALA A 198 -4.08 -5.31 -12.58
C ALA A 198 -2.95 -4.29 -12.51
N ALA A 199 -2.09 -4.42 -11.52
CA ALA A 199 -0.83 -3.70 -11.41
C ALA A 199 0.35 -4.68 -11.48
N PRO A 200 1.57 -4.22 -11.77
CA PRO A 200 2.76 -5.07 -11.77
C PRO A 200 2.88 -5.85 -10.46
N ALA A 201 3.08 -7.16 -10.57
CA ALA A 201 3.25 -8.02 -9.40
C ALA A 201 4.64 -7.82 -8.78
N LEU A 202 4.73 -8.00 -7.47
CA LEU A 202 6.00 -7.97 -6.75
C LEU A 202 6.47 -9.39 -6.46
N LEU A 203 7.60 -9.78 -7.06
CA LEU A 203 8.30 -11.00 -6.71
C LEU A 203 9.22 -10.73 -5.52
N LEU A 204 9.10 -11.56 -4.50
CA LEU A 204 9.86 -11.51 -3.26
C LEU A 204 10.76 -12.75 -3.17
N THR A 205 12.02 -12.57 -2.86
CA THR A 205 12.91 -13.68 -2.52
C THR A 205 12.98 -13.84 -1.00
N SER A 206 13.26 -15.05 -0.55
CA SER A 206 13.52 -15.29 0.88
C SER A 206 14.72 -14.48 1.40
N GLU A 207 15.66 -14.10 0.53
CA GLU A 207 16.80 -13.24 0.87
C GLU A 207 16.32 -11.80 1.16
N ASP A 208 15.46 -11.22 0.29
CA ASP A 208 14.88 -9.90 0.52
C ASP A 208 14.06 -9.86 1.80
N LEU A 209 13.26 -10.91 2.04
CA LEU A 209 12.46 -11.04 3.24
C LEU A 209 13.32 -11.22 4.49
N ALA A 210 14.41 -12.01 4.40
CA ALA A 210 15.35 -12.19 5.50
C ALA A 210 16.01 -10.85 5.88
N ARG A 211 16.45 -10.07 4.90
CA ARG A 211 17.01 -8.73 5.12
C ARG A 211 15.98 -7.81 5.79
N ARG A 212 14.75 -7.80 5.28
CA ARG A 212 13.67 -6.94 5.78
C ARG A 212 13.22 -7.28 7.19
N TYR A 213 13.13 -8.56 7.53
CA TYR A 213 12.58 -9.02 8.80
C TYR A 213 13.66 -9.54 9.76
N ALA A 214 14.94 -9.32 9.44
CA ALA A 214 16.10 -9.79 10.22
C ALA A 214 16.05 -11.31 10.51
N LEU A 215 15.60 -12.11 9.52
CA LEU A 215 15.52 -13.56 9.66
C LEU A 215 16.90 -14.18 9.50
N GLN A 216 17.20 -15.15 10.35
CA GLN A 216 18.41 -15.95 10.21
C GLN A 216 18.21 -17.05 9.16
N LYS A 217 19.30 -17.60 8.61
CA LYS A 217 19.22 -18.70 7.63
C LYS A 217 18.38 -19.89 8.13
N ALA A 218 18.46 -20.19 9.42
CA ALA A 218 17.66 -21.25 10.03
C ALA A 218 16.15 -20.94 9.99
N ASP A 219 15.76 -19.65 10.19
CA ASP A 219 14.36 -19.23 10.09
C ASP A 219 13.85 -19.35 8.66
N VAL A 220 14.65 -18.94 7.67
CA VAL A 220 14.30 -19.05 6.25
C VAL A 220 14.05 -20.52 5.88
N MET A 221 14.93 -21.42 6.29
CA MET A 221 14.78 -22.85 5.99
C MET A 221 13.56 -23.45 6.70
N ARG A 222 13.35 -23.11 7.97
CA ARG A 222 12.16 -23.54 8.73
C ARG A 222 10.86 -23.04 8.06
N ILE A 223 10.80 -21.78 7.67
CA ILE A 223 9.63 -21.20 6.99
C ILE A 223 9.39 -21.92 5.67
N ARG A 224 10.42 -22.12 4.85
CA ARG A 224 10.34 -22.88 3.60
C ARG A 224 9.69 -24.26 3.80
N ASP A 225 10.19 -25.00 4.80
CA ASP A 225 9.76 -26.40 5.02
C ASP A 225 8.31 -26.46 5.56
N VAL A 226 7.94 -25.57 6.47
CA VAL A 226 6.56 -25.49 6.99
C VAL A 226 5.60 -25.08 5.87
N MET A 227 5.93 -24.07 5.09
CA MET A 227 5.10 -23.63 3.96
C MET A 227 4.95 -24.72 2.89
N ALA A 228 6.03 -25.46 2.60
CA ALA A 228 5.97 -26.60 1.69
C ALA A 228 5.05 -27.72 2.21
N GLN A 229 5.02 -27.96 3.51
CA GLN A 229 4.13 -28.92 4.14
C GLN A 229 2.66 -28.49 4.11
N GLU A 230 2.39 -27.19 4.36
CA GLU A 230 1.02 -26.66 4.43
C GLU A 230 0.40 -26.44 3.04
N PHE A 231 1.19 -25.96 2.07
CA PHE A 231 0.68 -25.48 0.77
C PHE A 231 1.29 -26.18 -0.45
N GLY A 232 2.26 -27.07 -0.23
CA GLY A 232 3.01 -27.72 -1.31
C GLY A 232 4.26 -26.95 -1.74
N VAL A 233 5.07 -27.61 -2.57
CA VAL A 233 6.38 -27.08 -2.99
C VAL A 233 6.28 -25.98 -4.04
N GLN A 234 5.12 -25.86 -4.69
CA GLN A 234 4.86 -24.87 -5.74
C GLN A 234 3.37 -24.51 -5.77
N THR A 235 3.07 -23.22 -5.65
CA THR A 235 1.74 -22.61 -5.84
C THR A 235 1.83 -21.44 -6.83
N ASN A 236 0.74 -20.71 -7.05
CA ASN A 236 0.75 -19.48 -7.86
C ASN A 236 1.53 -18.34 -7.19
N VAL A 237 1.66 -18.37 -5.86
CA VAL A 237 2.16 -17.26 -5.05
C VAL A 237 3.35 -17.63 -4.17
N PHE A 238 3.72 -18.90 -4.11
CA PHE A 238 4.84 -19.39 -3.31
C PHE A 238 5.54 -20.56 -4.01
N GLY A 239 6.86 -20.63 -3.91
CA GLY A 239 7.62 -21.76 -4.41
C GLY A 239 8.91 -21.99 -3.66
N VAL A 240 9.23 -23.26 -3.46
CA VAL A 240 10.44 -23.74 -2.77
C VAL A 240 11.66 -23.59 -3.68
N LEU A 241 12.76 -23.14 -3.10
CA LEU A 241 14.08 -23.11 -3.73
C LEU A 241 15.05 -23.94 -2.86
N PRO A 242 16.20 -24.42 -3.41
CA PRO A 242 17.17 -25.21 -2.66
C PRO A 242 17.61 -24.56 -1.34
N ASN A 243 17.82 -23.26 -1.34
CA ASN A 243 18.32 -22.49 -0.18
C ASN A 243 17.32 -21.45 0.34
N GLY A 244 16.02 -21.61 0.05
CA GLY A 244 15.01 -20.66 0.49
C GLY A 244 13.69 -20.85 -0.26
N PHE A 245 13.02 -19.74 -0.58
CA PHE A 245 11.75 -19.73 -1.28
C PHE A 245 11.59 -18.41 -2.04
N TRP A 246 10.63 -18.37 -2.95
CA TRP A 246 10.09 -17.13 -3.51
C TRP A 246 8.62 -16.99 -3.12
N ALA A 247 8.16 -15.74 -3.10
CA ALA A 247 6.75 -15.41 -2.93
C ALA A 247 6.35 -14.29 -3.92
N LYS A 248 5.07 -14.21 -4.27
CA LYS A 248 4.59 -13.25 -5.27
C LYS A 248 3.34 -12.55 -4.76
N LEU A 249 3.41 -11.23 -4.65
CA LEU A 249 2.26 -10.37 -4.35
C LEU A 249 1.62 -9.91 -5.65
N HIS A 250 0.33 -10.19 -5.81
CA HIS A 250 -0.48 -9.71 -6.91
C HIS A 250 -1.12 -8.38 -6.52
N TYR A 251 -0.67 -7.30 -7.14
CA TYR A 251 -1.23 -5.97 -6.92
C TYR A 251 -2.37 -5.65 -7.88
N ARG A 252 -3.37 -4.92 -7.36
CA ARG A 252 -4.45 -4.33 -8.14
C ARG A 252 -4.64 -2.88 -7.79
N ILE A 253 -5.09 -2.10 -8.76
CA ILE A 253 -5.49 -0.70 -8.61
C ILE A 253 -7.01 -0.69 -8.53
N TYR A 254 -7.53 -0.10 -7.46
CA TYR A 254 -8.95 0.02 -7.17
C TYR A 254 -9.35 1.49 -7.25
N THR A 255 -10.40 1.79 -8.00
CA THR A 255 -11.02 3.12 -8.03
C THR A 255 -12.33 3.07 -7.26
N CYS A 256 -12.43 3.85 -6.21
CA CYS A 256 -13.60 3.88 -5.34
C CYS A 256 -14.11 5.30 -5.19
N ILE A 257 -15.43 5.45 -5.08
CA ILE A 257 -16.12 6.73 -4.89
C ILE A 257 -16.84 6.66 -3.56
N ALA A 258 -16.75 7.73 -2.77
CA ALA A 258 -17.50 7.87 -1.52
C ALA A 258 -18.99 8.09 -1.84
N ASP A 259 -19.86 7.24 -1.30
CA ASP A 259 -21.32 7.34 -1.39
C ASP A 259 -21.88 8.12 -0.21
#